data_8c645f361bc09127bb222ab729b6d392
#
_entry.id   8c645f361bc09127bb222ab729b6d392
#
_cell.length_a   1.000
_cell.length_b   1.000
_cell.length_c   1.000
_cell.angle_alpha   90.00
_cell.angle_beta   90.00
_cell.angle_gamma   90.00
#
_symmetry.space_group_name_H-M   'P 1'
#
loop_
_entity.id
_entity.type
_entity.pdbx_description
1 polymer ?
#
loop_
_entity_poly.entity_id
_entity_poly.type
_entity_poly.pdbx_seq_one_letter_code
_entity_poly.pdbx_strand_id
1 'polypeptide(L)'
;MGRLQVKYLSTDDAYSRFSSEKIDSRRRHMVGEVVHENTQSIRKRVSTEGSIISTLNEEQSYKLYPSRWVLLFIASSLNLSTSMNWITFAAAADTSVEFYKISTLQLNLLSMCFVLVTIPFGLTAAWVTDTFGLRATFMIAAWSNGVGSLLRNISAMDIVPLGSKYSVVLIGQILVACGEKFVIMIPTKLAALWFPENRRALANMIAGMTDALGNMVAFIVVPLMVEVESDIPSMLWVMSAPAFLLALITTFCVKRSIPPTPPSASAAKISKAFFPGLKTLFKEKNYLILNLTFGAGFGVYVSHLVLLEQSLCPRGYSDEFAGLCGALMIVTGTVFAALGSIYVDRTKKFDEVLKISFGLACLAVIAFTQVTRQRDQHIWVAVTSALFGGFALVIYPVSLELAVEVTFPVAAATSSGLCIITGSTQGIGIMFAMQFLARPLPNWERNLESGCLQEGAFNPQDFTYSYLWMSNCVVVTAFVILVLFFRPKYKRLMEERKVKAKTVVYIINTENIESSSIQITKL
;
A
#
# COMPACT_ATOMS: atom_id res chain seq x y z
N MET A 1 3.54 41.02 -11.39
CA MET A 1 2.65 41.88 -12.23
C MET A 1 3.45 42.32 -13.42
N GLY A 2 3.03 42.00 -14.63
CA GLY A 2 3.69 42.34 -15.88
C GLY A 2 3.03 41.53 -17.00
N ARG A 3 1.88 41.99 -17.48
CA ARG A 3 1.23 41.42 -18.67
C ARG A 3 2.01 41.88 -19.90
N LEU A 4 2.69 40.97 -20.58
CA LEU A 4 3.13 41.16 -21.94
C LEU A 4 1.90 40.99 -22.86
N GLN A 5 1.36 42.13 -23.36
CA GLN A 5 0.44 42.13 -24.49
C GLN A 5 1.24 41.92 -25.77
N VAL A 6 1.08 40.78 -26.39
CA VAL A 6 1.51 40.57 -27.78
C VAL A 6 0.43 41.16 -28.69
N LYS A 7 0.72 42.31 -29.30
CA LYS A 7 -0.09 42.90 -30.36
C LYS A 7 0.09 42.09 -31.64
N TYR A 8 -0.89 41.33 -32.04
CA TYR A 8 -0.97 40.76 -33.37
C TYR A 8 -1.30 41.89 -34.36
N LEU A 9 -0.39 42.23 -35.26
CA LEU A 9 -0.71 43.00 -36.45
C LEU A 9 -1.52 42.10 -37.39
N SER A 10 -2.71 42.56 -37.79
CA SER A 10 -3.52 41.85 -38.76
C SER A 10 -2.80 41.86 -40.13
N THR A 11 -2.96 40.77 -40.86
CA THR A 11 -2.37 40.58 -42.19
C THR A 11 -2.91 41.58 -43.22
N ASP A 12 -4.02 42.26 -42.96
CA ASP A 12 -4.63 43.25 -43.82
C ASP A 12 -3.92 44.59 -43.86
N ASP A 13 -3.20 44.95 -42.77
CA ASP A 13 -2.37 46.19 -42.73
C ASP A 13 -1.07 46.07 -43.52
N ALA A 14 -0.58 44.88 -43.77
CA ALA A 14 0.58 44.62 -44.61
C ALA A 14 0.26 44.69 -46.09
N TYR A 15 -0.94 44.30 -46.50
CA TYR A 15 -1.34 44.26 -47.93
C TYR A 15 -1.69 45.64 -48.48
N SER A 16 -2.21 46.59 -47.72
CA SER A 16 -2.60 47.93 -48.18
C SER A 16 -1.40 48.84 -48.46
N ARG A 17 -0.20 48.57 -47.89
CA ARG A 17 1.01 49.34 -48.15
C ARG A 17 1.80 48.91 -49.40
N PHE A 18 1.51 47.73 -49.95
CA PHE A 18 2.25 47.18 -51.11
C PHE A 18 1.61 47.45 -52.46
N SER A 19 0.43 48.09 -52.53
CA SER A 19 -0.29 48.30 -53.81
C SER A 19 0.01 49.62 -54.51
N SER A 20 0.87 50.49 -53.99
CA SER A 20 1.08 51.84 -54.56
C SER A 20 2.47 52.16 -55.13
N GLU A 21 3.41 51.20 -55.19
CA GLU A 21 4.70 51.45 -55.81
C GLU A 21 4.92 50.56 -57.06
N LYS A 22 5.24 51.19 -58.21
CA LYS A 22 5.73 50.54 -59.44
C LYS A 22 7.04 49.80 -59.13
N ILE A 23 6.96 48.51 -58.80
CA ILE A 23 8.14 47.69 -58.53
C ILE A 23 8.65 47.13 -59.85
N ASP A 24 9.94 47.42 -60.14
CA ASP A 24 10.76 46.96 -61.27
C ASP A 24 10.75 45.41 -61.36
N SER A 25 10.71 44.87 -62.59
CA SER A 25 10.62 43.44 -62.89
C SER A 25 11.71 42.57 -62.25
N ARG A 26 12.92 43.13 -62.02
CA ARG A 26 14.01 42.44 -61.27
C ARG A 26 13.75 42.24 -59.79
N ARG A 27 12.97 43.16 -59.15
CA ARG A 27 12.59 42.99 -57.74
C ARG A 27 11.53 41.93 -57.56
N ARG A 28 10.64 41.73 -58.53
CA ARG A 28 9.64 40.66 -58.48
C ARG A 28 10.25 39.26 -58.55
N HIS A 29 11.33 39.09 -59.33
CA HIS A 29 12.03 37.82 -59.41
C HIS A 29 12.76 37.49 -58.10
N MET A 30 13.46 38.46 -57.47
CA MET A 30 14.11 38.25 -56.17
C MET A 30 13.14 37.99 -55.01
N VAL A 31 11.99 38.67 -54.96
CA VAL A 31 10.96 38.45 -53.96
C VAL A 31 10.33 37.06 -54.13
N GLY A 32 10.12 36.62 -55.38
CA GLY A 32 9.62 35.30 -55.72
C GLY A 32 10.60 34.18 -55.27
N GLU A 33 11.90 34.34 -55.50
CA GLU A 33 12.91 33.36 -55.04
C GLU A 33 13.04 33.32 -53.54
N VAL A 34 13.08 34.45 -52.83
CA VAL A 34 13.15 34.51 -51.35
C VAL A 34 11.88 33.93 -50.71
N VAL A 35 10.69 34.16 -51.28
CA VAL A 35 9.45 33.55 -50.80
C VAL A 35 9.43 32.05 -51.08
N HIS A 36 9.96 31.59 -52.23
CA HIS A 36 10.04 30.17 -52.57
C HIS A 36 11.04 29.41 -51.68
N GLU A 37 12.22 30.02 -51.41
CA GLU A 37 13.24 29.45 -50.53
C GLU A 37 12.78 29.39 -49.07
N ASN A 38 12.11 30.45 -48.58
CA ASN A 38 11.52 30.45 -47.25
C ASN A 38 10.38 29.42 -47.13
N THR A 39 9.52 29.29 -48.17
CA THR A 39 8.46 28.29 -48.17
C THR A 39 8.98 26.87 -48.23
N GLN A 40 10.07 26.60 -48.96
CA GLN A 40 10.75 25.30 -48.96
C GLN A 40 11.43 25.00 -47.61
N SER A 41 12.05 25.99 -46.98
CA SER A 41 12.70 25.83 -45.66
C SER A 41 11.64 25.57 -44.57
N ILE A 42 10.52 26.26 -44.63
CA ILE A 42 9.36 26.02 -43.73
C ILE A 42 8.76 24.64 -43.96
N ARG A 43 8.55 24.20 -45.22
CA ARG A 43 8.08 22.85 -45.54
C ARG A 43 9.05 21.76 -45.07
N LYS A 44 10.35 21.98 -45.24
CA LYS A 44 11.37 21.04 -44.74
C LYS A 44 11.37 20.96 -43.23
N ARG A 45 11.22 22.08 -42.51
CA ARG A 45 11.12 22.10 -41.04
C ARG A 45 9.83 21.39 -40.56
N VAL A 46 8.69 21.71 -41.18
CA VAL A 46 7.41 21.08 -40.85
C VAL A 46 7.43 19.58 -41.15
N SER A 47 8.05 19.14 -42.28
CA SER A 47 8.21 17.71 -42.57
C SER A 47 9.15 17.02 -41.61
N THR A 48 10.24 17.65 -41.17
CA THR A 48 11.18 17.08 -40.21
C THR A 48 10.59 17.06 -38.81
N GLU A 49 9.93 18.14 -38.41
CA GLU A 49 9.16 18.16 -37.14
C GLU A 49 7.98 17.19 -37.15
N GLY A 50 7.25 17.09 -38.25
CA GLY A 50 6.17 16.11 -38.42
C GLY A 50 6.66 14.66 -38.34
N SER A 51 7.84 14.35 -38.90
CA SER A 51 8.49 13.03 -38.79
C SER A 51 8.97 12.73 -37.35
N ILE A 52 9.58 13.71 -36.68
CA ILE A 52 9.98 13.58 -35.27
C ILE A 52 8.75 13.41 -34.37
N ILE A 53 7.68 14.02 -34.70
CA ILE A 53 6.43 14.00 -33.94
C ILE A 53 5.61 12.74 -34.19
N SER A 54 5.60 12.18 -35.41
CA SER A 54 5.01 10.85 -35.66
C SER A 54 5.75 9.76 -34.90
N THR A 55 7.08 9.82 -34.83
CA THR A 55 7.89 8.91 -33.98
C THR A 55 7.62 9.12 -32.49
N LEU A 56 7.42 10.36 -32.02
CA LEU A 56 7.04 10.65 -30.63
C LEU A 56 5.62 10.20 -30.29
N ASN A 57 4.68 10.22 -31.26
CA ASN A 57 3.31 9.75 -31.07
C ASN A 57 3.19 8.22 -31.09
N GLU A 58 3.98 7.50 -31.86
CA GLU A 58 4.05 6.03 -31.79
C GLU A 58 4.64 5.54 -30.46
N GLU A 59 5.51 6.31 -29.80
CA GLU A 59 6.12 5.95 -28.52
C GLU A 59 5.24 6.19 -27.28
N GLN A 60 4.10 6.88 -27.37
CA GLN A 60 3.28 7.25 -26.19
C GLN A 60 1.82 6.80 -26.22
N SER A 61 1.50 5.67 -26.86
CA SER A 61 0.16 5.09 -26.71
C SER A 61 0.02 4.39 -25.37
N TYR A 62 -0.77 4.96 -24.46
CA TYR A 62 -1.09 4.33 -23.17
C TYR A 62 -2.20 3.29 -23.35
N LYS A 63 -1.96 2.03 -22.97
CA LYS A 63 -2.93 0.94 -23.12
C LYS A 63 -3.17 0.21 -21.80
N LEU A 64 -4.41 -0.15 -21.55
CA LEU A 64 -4.82 -0.91 -20.36
C LEU A 64 -5.07 -2.37 -20.73
N TYR A 65 -4.38 -3.29 -20.07
CA TYR A 65 -4.49 -4.72 -20.30
C TYR A 65 -5.40 -5.39 -19.26
N PRO A 66 -6.33 -6.29 -19.64
CA PRO A 66 -7.16 -7.03 -18.70
C PRO A 66 -6.37 -7.89 -17.72
N SER A 67 -5.17 -8.37 -18.11
CA SER A 67 -4.26 -9.15 -17.27
C SER A 67 -3.91 -8.47 -15.94
N ARG A 68 -4.05 -7.13 -15.82
CA ARG A 68 -3.88 -6.42 -14.54
C ARG A 68 -4.80 -6.95 -13.43
N TRP A 69 -6.02 -7.36 -13.78
CA TRP A 69 -6.97 -7.90 -12.81
C TRP A 69 -6.58 -9.30 -12.34
N VAL A 70 -6.01 -10.11 -13.24
CA VAL A 70 -5.45 -11.43 -12.89
C VAL A 70 -4.28 -11.28 -11.94
N LEU A 71 -3.37 -10.33 -12.22
CA LEU A 71 -2.24 -10.03 -11.33
C LEU A 71 -2.71 -9.50 -9.97
N LEU A 72 -3.75 -8.66 -9.96
CA LEU A 72 -4.36 -8.17 -8.72
C LEU A 72 -4.97 -9.30 -7.90
N PHE A 73 -5.72 -10.20 -8.55
CA PHE A 73 -6.30 -11.37 -7.90
C PHE A 73 -5.23 -12.28 -7.29
N ILE A 74 -4.15 -12.58 -8.04
CA ILE A 74 -3.03 -13.39 -7.52
C ILE A 74 -2.35 -12.68 -6.34
N ALA A 75 -2.11 -11.36 -6.42
CA ALA A 75 -1.53 -10.59 -5.34
C ALA A 75 -2.40 -10.65 -4.07
N SER A 76 -3.71 -10.45 -4.22
CA SER A 76 -4.69 -10.54 -3.13
C SER A 76 -4.73 -11.94 -2.51
N SER A 77 -4.75 -12.98 -3.34
CA SER A 77 -4.78 -14.38 -2.87
C SER A 77 -3.49 -14.78 -2.16
N LEU A 78 -2.32 -14.32 -2.64
CA LEU A 78 -1.04 -14.53 -1.97
C LEU A 78 -1.00 -13.83 -0.61
N ASN A 79 -1.46 -12.59 -0.54
CA ASN A 79 -1.50 -11.84 0.71
C ASN A 79 -2.42 -12.52 1.73
N LEU A 80 -3.64 -12.88 1.32
CA LEU A 80 -4.58 -13.65 2.12
C LEU A 80 -3.96 -14.95 2.66
N SER A 81 -3.40 -15.77 1.77
CA SER A 81 -2.80 -17.07 2.13
C SER A 81 -1.62 -16.94 3.09
N THR A 82 -0.77 -15.93 2.89
CA THR A 82 0.40 -15.71 3.74
C THR A 82 -0.01 -15.26 5.14
N SER A 83 -1.00 -14.39 5.25
CA SER A 83 -1.53 -13.91 6.54
C SER A 83 -2.26 -15.01 7.30
N MET A 84 -3.03 -15.87 6.61
CA MET A 84 -3.60 -17.07 7.23
C MET A 84 -2.51 -17.96 7.82
N ASN A 85 -1.41 -18.17 7.10
CA ASN A 85 -0.27 -18.96 7.56
C ASN A 85 0.44 -18.35 8.77
N TRP A 86 0.49 -17.01 8.86
CA TRP A 86 1.08 -16.33 10.01
C TRP A 86 0.36 -16.64 11.32
N ILE A 87 -0.98 -16.51 11.31
CA ILE A 87 -1.80 -16.60 12.53
C ILE A 87 -2.21 -18.03 12.90
N THR A 88 -2.01 -19.00 12.00
CA THR A 88 -2.49 -20.39 12.15
C THR A 88 -2.20 -20.99 13.52
N PHE A 89 -0.95 -20.90 14.00
CA PHE A 89 -0.55 -21.49 15.28
C PHE A 89 -1.03 -20.68 16.50
N ALA A 90 -1.23 -19.38 16.34
CA ALA A 90 -1.79 -18.55 17.40
C ALA A 90 -3.30 -18.80 17.59
N ALA A 91 -4.01 -19.15 16.51
CA ALA A 91 -5.42 -19.46 16.56
C ALA A 91 -5.76 -20.87 17.12
N ALA A 92 -4.75 -21.77 17.23
CA ALA A 92 -4.86 -23.08 17.86
C ALA A 92 -3.67 -23.29 18.84
N ALA A 93 -3.48 -22.35 19.76
CA ALA A 93 -2.29 -22.28 20.58
C ALA A 93 -2.11 -23.51 21.49
N ASP A 94 -3.10 -23.83 22.29
CA ASP A 94 -3.04 -24.90 23.27
C ASP A 94 -2.87 -26.28 22.62
N THR A 95 -3.68 -26.56 21.59
CA THR A 95 -3.60 -27.79 20.81
C THR A 95 -2.27 -27.95 20.09
N SER A 96 -1.69 -26.83 19.59
CA SER A 96 -0.37 -26.83 18.95
C SER A 96 0.76 -27.10 19.95
N VAL A 97 0.69 -26.56 21.16
CA VAL A 97 1.63 -26.84 22.27
C VAL A 97 1.61 -28.32 22.61
N GLU A 98 0.42 -28.93 22.73
CA GLU A 98 0.23 -30.34 23.03
C GLU A 98 0.75 -31.24 21.91
N PHE A 99 0.41 -30.95 20.65
CA PHE A 99 0.84 -31.74 19.47
C PHE A 99 2.36 -31.75 19.28
N TYR A 100 3.02 -30.59 19.36
CA TYR A 100 4.47 -30.47 19.15
C TYR A 100 5.27 -30.74 20.43
N LYS A 101 4.64 -30.83 21.60
CA LYS A 101 5.23 -30.95 22.95
C LYS A 101 6.27 -29.87 23.22
N ILE A 102 5.90 -28.63 22.97
CA ILE A 102 6.74 -27.44 23.08
C ILE A 102 6.25 -26.50 24.19
N SER A 103 7.11 -25.58 24.61
CA SER A 103 6.70 -24.53 25.55
C SER A 103 5.91 -23.43 24.84
N THR A 104 5.09 -22.68 25.58
CA THR A 104 4.37 -21.49 25.06
C THR A 104 5.33 -20.47 24.44
N LEU A 105 6.56 -20.32 25.00
CA LEU A 105 7.58 -19.46 24.43
C LEU A 105 8.00 -19.91 23.02
N GLN A 106 8.17 -21.21 22.81
CA GLN A 106 8.51 -21.79 21.51
C GLN A 106 7.36 -21.63 20.51
N LEU A 107 6.10 -21.78 20.95
CA LEU A 107 4.94 -21.49 20.13
C LEU A 107 4.90 -20.01 19.70
N ASN A 108 5.07 -19.10 20.64
CA ASN A 108 5.09 -17.67 20.36
C ASN A 108 6.21 -17.30 19.35
N LEU A 109 7.34 -18.01 19.39
CA LEU A 109 8.42 -17.79 18.42
C LEU A 109 7.99 -18.09 16.97
N LEU A 110 7.04 -19.00 16.74
CA LEU A 110 6.47 -19.25 15.40
C LEU A 110 5.75 -18.02 14.83
N SER A 111 5.09 -17.22 15.67
CA SER A 111 4.47 -15.96 15.25
C SER A 111 5.47 -14.80 15.22
N MET A 112 6.37 -14.75 16.20
CA MET A 112 7.37 -13.67 16.32
C MET A 112 8.43 -13.70 15.21
N CYS A 113 8.70 -14.84 14.58
CA CYS A 113 9.65 -14.91 13.46
C CYS A 113 9.28 -13.99 12.30
N PHE A 114 7.99 -13.74 12.05
CA PHE A 114 7.52 -12.78 11.04
C PHE A 114 7.95 -11.35 11.34
N VAL A 115 7.95 -10.99 12.61
CA VAL A 115 8.41 -9.68 13.07
C VAL A 115 9.93 -9.57 13.00
N LEU A 116 10.65 -10.61 13.45
CA LEU A 116 12.10 -10.62 13.47
C LEU A 116 12.73 -10.51 12.08
N VAL A 117 12.11 -11.13 11.06
CA VAL A 117 12.61 -11.04 9.69
C VAL A 117 12.23 -9.72 8.97
N THR A 118 11.36 -8.87 9.57
CA THR A 118 10.87 -7.66 8.90
C THR A 118 11.99 -6.69 8.52
N ILE A 119 12.93 -6.43 9.42
CA ILE A 119 14.02 -5.45 9.17
C ILE A 119 14.98 -5.95 8.09
N PRO A 120 15.63 -7.13 8.21
CA PRO A 120 16.59 -7.57 7.21
C PRO A 120 15.94 -7.94 5.88
N PHE A 121 14.83 -8.65 5.88
CA PHE A 121 14.17 -9.12 4.66
C PHE A 121 13.25 -8.06 4.03
N GLY A 122 12.71 -7.13 4.78
CA GLY A 122 11.92 -6.03 4.24
C GLY A 122 12.72 -5.13 3.31
N LEU A 123 13.92 -4.70 3.71
CA LEU A 123 14.82 -3.92 2.84
C LEU A 123 15.27 -4.73 1.62
N THR A 124 15.58 -6.01 1.82
CA THR A 124 15.93 -6.92 0.72
C THR A 124 14.78 -7.08 -0.26
N ALA A 125 13.55 -7.25 0.22
CA ALA A 125 12.36 -7.37 -0.61
C ALA A 125 12.10 -6.10 -1.42
N ALA A 126 12.24 -4.92 -0.82
CA ALA A 126 12.13 -3.65 -1.53
C ALA A 126 13.19 -3.51 -2.63
N TRP A 127 14.44 -3.85 -2.32
CA TRP A 127 15.55 -3.83 -3.28
C TRP A 127 15.32 -4.81 -4.44
N VAL A 128 14.96 -6.05 -4.16
CA VAL A 128 14.67 -7.08 -5.17
C VAL A 128 13.50 -6.64 -6.05
N THR A 129 12.42 -6.14 -5.44
CA THR A 129 11.22 -5.68 -6.16
C THR A 129 11.55 -4.55 -7.13
N ASP A 130 12.40 -3.61 -6.76
CA ASP A 130 12.74 -2.48 -7.61
C ASP A 130 13.84 -2.80 -8.63
N THR A 131 14.73 -3.74 -8.34
CA THR A 131 15.87 -4.11 -9.21
C THR A 131 15.50 -5.24 -10.20
N PHE A 132 14.93 -6.34 -9.71
CA PHE A 132 14.59 -7.52 -10.52
C PHE A 132 13.14 -7.49 -11.03
N GLY A 133 12.34 -6.58 -10.48
CA GLY A 133 10.99 -6.31 -10.94
C GLY A 133 9.91 -7.20 -10.33
N LEU A 134 8.66 -6.88 -10.68
CA LEU A 134 7.47 -7.44 -10.05
C LEU A 134 7.35 -8.96 -10.22
N ARG A 135 7.75 -9.53 -11.37
CA ARG A 135 7.70 -10.98 -11.60
C ARG A 135 8.58 -11.75 -10.62
N ALA A 136 9.82 -11.31 -10.42
CA ALA A 136 10.74 -11.96 -9.46
C ALA A 136 10.15 -11.91 -8.04
N THR A 137 9.58 -10.77 -7.66
CA THR A 137 8.90 -10.61 -6.36
C THR A 137 7.75 -11.59 -6.18
N PHE A 138 6.87 -11.71 -7.19
CA PHE A 138 5.78 -12.69 -7.16
C PHE A 138 6.28 -14.14 -7.03
N MET A 139 7.34 -14.50 -7.77
CA MET A 139 7.91 -15.86 -7.72
C MET A 139 8.49 -16.17 -6.34
N ILE A 140 9.32 -15.27 -5.80
CA ILE A 140 9.92 -15.46 -4.46
C ILE A 140 8.81 -15.54 -3.41
N ALA A 141 7.85 -14.62 -3.42
CA ALA A 141 6.73 -14.59 -2.49
C ALA A 141 5.92 -15.90 -2.52
N ALA A 142 5.49 -16.32 -3.72
CA ALA A 142 4.63 -17.47 -3.90
C ALA A 142 5.33 -18.79 -3.54
N TRP A 143 6.56 -18.98 -3.99
CA TRP A 143 7.31 -20.21 -3.69
C TRP A 143 7.78 -20.28 -2.25
N SER A 144 8.18 -19.16 -1.63
CA SER A 144 8.50 -19.15 -0.20
C SER A 144 7.27 -19.51 0.65
N ASN A 145 6.09 -18.96 0.31
CA ASN A 145 4.85 -19.31 1.01
C ASN A 145 4.47 -20.78 0.77
N GLY A 146 4.49 -21.25 -0.49
CA GLY A 146 4.11 -22.63 -0.84
C GLY A 146 5.04 -23.68 -0.25
N VAL A 147 6.37 -23.53 -0.43
CA VAL A 147 7.36 -24.46 0.11
C VAL A 147 7.42 -24.40 1.63
N GLY A 148 7.37 -23.19 2.22
CA GLY A 148 7.33 -23.03 3.67
C GLY A 148 6.11 -23.71 4.30
N SER A 149 4.93 -23.57 3.68
CA SER A 149 3.70 -24.25 4.12
C SER A 149 3.80 -25.77 3.99
N LEU A 150 4.40 -26.29 2.93
CA LEU A 150 4.64 -27.74 2.78
C LEU A 150 5.61 -28.28 3.85
N LEU A 151 6.67 -27.54 4.19
CA LEU A 151 7.57 -27.92 5.30
C LEU A 151 6.83 -28.03 6.63
N ARG A 152 5.86 -27.15 6.86
CA ARG A 152 4.97 -27.23 8.05
C ARG A 152 4.15 -28.52 8.04
N ASN A 153 3.63 -28.96 6.89
CA ASN A 153 2.95 -30.26 6.78
C ASN A 153 3.90 -31.42 7.06
N ILE A 154 5.10 -31.39 6.50
CA ILE A 154 6.11 -32.43 6.74
C ILE A 154 6.42 -32.56 8.22
N SER A 155 6.46 -31.44 8.99
CA SER A 155 6.68 -31.47 10.43
C SER A 155 5.60 -32.23 11.21
N ALA A 156 4.38 -32.28 10.68
CA ALA A 156 3.27 -32.98 11.32
C ALA A 156 3.19 -34.46 10.96
N MET A 157 3.96 -34.94 9.97
CA MET A 157 3.98 -36.34 9.56
C MET A 157 4.74 -37.20 10.58
N ASP A 158 4.34 -38.48 10.66
CA ASP A 158 4.99 -39.45 11.57
C ASP A 158 6.42 -39.82 11.15
N ILE A 159 6.80 -39.51 9.92
CA ILE A 159 8.15 -39.74 9.39
C ILE A 159 9.19 -38.84 10.10
N VAL A 160 8.77 -37.75 10.72
CA VAL A 160 9.65 -36.82 11.44
C VAL A 160 9.68 -37.17 12.92
N PRO A 161 10.87 -37.46 13.49
CA PRO A 161 11.01 -37.73 14.92
C PRO A 161 10.51 -36.54 15.75
N LEU A 162 9.83 -36.82 16.88
CA LEU A 162 9.21 -35.80 17.74
C LEU A 162 10.18 -34.66 18.11
N GLY A 163 11.43 -34.99 18.45
CA GLY A 163 12.47 -33.99 18.81
C GLY A 163 12.86 -33.06 17.65
N SER A 164 12.54 -33.42 16.38
CA SER A 164 12.84 -32.61 15.21
C SER A 164 11.60 -31.88 14.63
N LYS A 165 10.37 -32.26 15.05
CA LYS A 165 9.13 -31.68 14.53
C LYS A 165 9.12 -30.15 14.67
N TYR A 166 9.51 -29.64 15.84
CA TYR A 166 9.57 -28.21 16.09
C TYR A 166 10.58 -27.47 15.18
N SER A 167 11.76 -28.03 14.98
CA SER A 167 12.76 -27.41 14.10
C SER A 167 12.28 -27.34 12.66
N VAL A 168 11.61 -28.37 12.16
CA VAL A 168 11.08 -28.40 10.79
C VAL A 168 9.94 -27.39 10.62
N VAL A 169 9.00 -27.31 11.57
CA VAL A 169 7.91 -26.32 11.50
C VAL A 169 8.43 -24.89 11.61
N LEU A 170 9.43 -24.65 12.45
CA LEU A 170 10.05 -23.32 12.59
C LEU A 170 10.76 -22.88 11.30
N ILE A 171 11.50 -23.77 10.63
CA ILE A 171 12.12 -23.48 9.33
C ILE A 171 11.04 -23.16 8.30
N GLY A 172 9.97 -23.95 8.21
CA GLY A 172 8.83 -23.67 7.34
C GLY A 172 8.20 -22.31 7.62
N GLN A 173 8.02 -21.98 8.88
CA GLN A 173 7.43 -20.71 9.33
C GLN A 173 8.32 -19.51 8.97
N ILE A 174 9.63 -19.61 9.19
CA ILE A 174 10.61 -18.58 8.79
C ILE A 174 10.58 -18.37 7.27
N LEU A 175 10.46 -19.44 6.49
CA LEU A 175 10.40 -19.33 5.03
C LEU A 175 9.13 -18.61 4.57
N VAL A 176 7.97 -18.90 5.16
CA VAL A 176 6.72 -18.16 4.92
C VAL A 176 6.90 -16.70 5.32
N ALA A 177 7.47 -16.43 6.50
CA ALA A 177 7.72 -15.08 7.00
C ALA A 177 8.63 -14.26 6.08
N CYS A 178 9.67 -14.87 5.53
CA CYS A 178 10.53 -14.23 4.52
C CYS A 178 9.73 -13.92 3.24
N GLY A 179 8.91 -14.85 2.78
CA GLY A 179 8.05 -14.68 1.61
C GLY A 179 7.05 -13.54 1.77
N GLU A 180 6.46 -13.39 2.95
CA GLU A 180 5.51 -12.31 3.27
C GLU A 180 6.13 -10.92 3.03
N LYS A 181 7.43 -10.71 3.29
CA LYS A 181 8.07 -9.40 3.06
C LYS A 181 8.11 -9.03 1.57
N PHE A 182 8.09 -10.02 0.69
CA PHE A 182 7.92 -9.79 -0.75
C PHE A 182 6.45 -9.56 -1.12
N VAL A 183 5.52 -10.30 -0.49
CA VAL A 183 4.07 -10.14 -0.74
C VAL A 183 3.63 -8.72 -0.48
N ILE A 184 3.99 -8.13 0.66
CA ILE A 184 3.57 -6.78 1.05
C ILE A 184 4.13 -5.66 0.15
N MET A 185 5.19 -5.93 -0.65
CA MET A 185 5.72 -4.97 -1.64
C MET A 185 4.92 -4.97 -2.95
N ILE A 186 4.18 -6.06 -3.24
CA ILE A 186 3.47 -6.25 -4.52
C ILE A 186 2.35 -5.22 -4.73
N PRO A 187 1.44 -4.95 -3.79
CA PRO A 187 0.28 -4.09 -4.02
C PRO A 187 0.65 -2.73 -4.60
N THR A 188 1.54 -2.00 -3.94
CA THR A 188 1.94 -0.65 -4.36
C THR A 188 2.70 -0.65 -5.67
N LYS A 189 3.61 -1.62 -5.88
CA LYS A 189 4.36 -1.75 -7.14
C LYS A 189 3.46 -2.13 -8.31
N LEU A 190 2.52 -3.06 -8.09
CA LEU A 190 1.52 -3.48 -9.07
C LEU A 190 0.62 -2.32 -9.47
N ALA A 191 0.08 -1.59 -8.49
CA ALA A 191 -0.75 -0.41 -8.72
C ALA A 191 0.01 0.65 -9.53
N ALA A 192 1.28 0.90 -9.21
CA ALA A 192 2.12 1.87 -9.90
C ALA A 192 2.37 1.53 -11.37
N LEU A 193 2.57 0.26 -11.71
CA LEU A 193 3.01 -0.18 -13.05
C LEU A 193 1.85 -0.60 -13.98
N TRP A 194 0.75 -1.16 -13.43
CA TRP A 194 -0.32 -1.79 -14.22
C TRP A 194 -1.63 -1.04 -14.20
N PHE A 195 -1.83 -0.11 -13.25
CA PHE A 195 -3.09 0.61 -13.10
C PHE A 195 -2.99 2.09 -13.50
N PRO A 196 -4.07 2.63 -14.11
CA PRO A 196 -4.13 4.04 -14.46
C PRO A 196 -4.26 4.90 -13.20
N GLU A 197 -3.95 6.17 -13.33
CA GLU A 197 -3.95 7.19 -12.27
C GLU A 197 -5.21 7.18 -11.37
N ASN A 198 -6.37 6.94 -11.98
CA ASN A 198 -7.67 6.99 -11.30
C ASN A 198 -8.11 5.68 -10.64
N ARG A 199 -7.24 4.65 -10.57
CA ARG A 199 -7.54 3.34 -9.95
C ARG A 199 -6.36 2.78 -9.14
N ARG A 200 -5.32 3.55 -8.88
CA ARG A 200 -4.12 3.08 -8.17
C ARG A 200 -4.38 2.86 -6.69
N ALA A 201 -5.01 3.84 -6.02
CA ALA A 201 -5.30 3.73 -4.60
C ALA A 201 -6.27 2.56 -4.34
N LEU A 202 -7.28 2.38 -5.18
CA LEU A 202 -8.21 1.25 -5.10
C LEU A 202 -7.50 -0.10 -5.31
N ALA A 203 -6.62 -0.21 -6.32
CA ALA A 203 -5.89 -1.45 -6.59
C ALA A 203 -4.93 -1.80 -5.43
N ASN A 204 -4.24 -0.79 -4.89
CA ASN A 204 -3.36 -0.95 -3.72
C ASN A 204 -4.16 -1.38 -2.48
N MET A 205 -5.34 -0.79 -2.26
CA MET A 205 -6.24 -1.16 -1.18
C MET A 205 -6.74 -2.61 -1.32
N ILE A 206 -7.25 -3.00 -2.50
CA ILE A 206 -7.77 -4.36 -2.72
C ILE A 206 -6.71 -5.41 -2.38
N ALA A 207 -5.48 -5.26 -2.89
CA ALA A 207 -4.42 -6.23 -2.61
C ALA A 207 -3.86 -6.11 -1.19
N GLY A 208 -3.77 -4.91 -0.62
CA GLY A 208 -3.20 -4.70 0.72
C GLY A 208 -4.14 -5.11 1.86
N MET A 209 -5.45 -4.88 1.72
CA MET A 209 -6.41 -5.23 2.79
C MET A 209 -6.70 -6.73 2.89
N THR A 210 -6.32 -7.53 1.92
CA THR A 210 -6.46 -8.99 2.00
C THR A 210 -5.57 -9.62 3.07
N ASP A 211 -4.55 -8.92 3.56
CA ASP A 211 -3.77 -9.29 4.73
C ASP A 211 -4.66 -9.38 5.98
N ALA A 212 -5.34 -8.31 6.32
CA ALA A 212 -6.25 -8.28 7.47
C ALA A 212 -7.40 -9.30 7.34
N LEU A 213 -7.94 -9.48 6.11
CA LEU A 213 -8.96 -10.49 5.84
C LEU A 213 -8.41 -11.91 6.01
N GLY A 214 -7.16 -12.17 5.64
CA GLY A 214 -6.51 -13.47 5.86
C GLY A 214 -6.38 -13.83 7.33
N ASN A 215 -5.98 -12.88 8.16
CA ASN A 215 -5.94 -13.05 9.60
C ASN A 215 -7.33 -13.36 10.19
N MET A 216 -8.35 -12.61 9.78
CA MET A 216 -9.73 -12.85 10.22
C MET A 216 -10.23 -14.25 9.82
N VAL A 217 -9.96 -14.67 8.56
CA VAL A 217 -10.36 -16.01 8.09
C VAL A 217 -9.67 -17.10 8.89
N ALA A 218 -8.38 -16.97 9.21
CA ALA A 218 -7.67 -17.95 10.02
C ALA A 218 -8.20 -18.05 11.45
N PHE A 219 -8.50 -16.92 12.10
CA PHE A 219 -9.12 -16.91 13.43
C PHE A 219 -10.51 -17.57 13.48
N ILE A 220 -11.24 -17.61 12.36
CA ILE A 220 -12.54 -18.29 12.28
C ILE A 220 -12.34 -19.76 11.90
N VAL A 221 -11.56 -20.05 10.85
CA VAL A 221 -11.46 -21.39 10.28
C VAL A 221 -10.66 -22.34 11.16
N VAL A 222 -9.56 -21.87 11.77
CA VAL A 222 -8.68 -22.73 12.55
C VAL A 222 -9.37 -23.30 13.78
N PRO A 223 -10.04 -22.53 14.67
CA PRO A 223 -10.76 -23.12 15.81
C PRO A 223 -11.92 -24.03 15.42
N LEU A 224 -12.58 -23.79 14.28
CA LEU A 224 -13.64 -24.68 13.76
C LEU A 224 -13.11 -26.04 13.28
N MET A 225 -11.82 -26.13 12.95
CA MET A 225 -11.18 -27.35 12.43
C MET A 225 -10.40 -28.12 13.48
N VAL A 226 -9.98 -27.47 14.55
CA VAL A 226 -9.04 -28.02 15.53
C VAL A 226 -9.72 -28.05 16.90
N GLU A 227 -10.21 -29.23 17.27
CA GLU A 227 -10.75 -29.49 18.60
C GLU A 227 -9.74 -30.28 19.45
N VAL A 228 -8.98 -31.18 18.82
CA VAL A 228 -7.99 -32.05 19.45
C VAL A 228 -6.64 -32.02 18.70
N GLU A 229 -5.57 -32.47 19.38
CA GLU A 229 -4.22 -32.46 18.80
C GLU A 229 -4.08 -33.22 17.47
N SER A 230 -4.89 -34.29 17.25
CA SER A 230 -4.91 -35.09 16.03
C SER A 230 -5.40 -34.32 14.79
N ASP A 231 -6.02 -33.15 14.96
CA ASP A 231 -6.56 -32.34 13.85
C ASP A 231 -5.52 -31.39 13.25
N ILE A 232 -4.38 -31.17 13.97
CA ILE A 232 -3.29 -30.30 13.52
C ILE A 232 -2.79 -30.62 12.11
N PRO A 233 -2.53 -31.91 11.74
CA PRO A 233 -2.10 -32.23 10.38
C PRO A 233 -3.15 -31.84 9.32
N SER A 234 -4.43 -32.07 9.57
CA SER A 234 -5.54 -31.72 8.67
C SER A 234 -5.64 -30.20 8.46
N MET A 235 -5.56 -29.44 9.53
CA MET A 235 -5.51 -27.96 9.50
C MET A 235 -4.32 -27.48 8.65
N LEU A 236 -3.14 -28.02 8.87
CA LEU A 236 -1.95 -27.63 8.08
C LEU A 236 -2.11 -27.93 6.58
N TRP A 237 -2.77 -29.04 6.21
CA TRP A 237 -3.08 -29.33 4.81
C TRP A 237 -4.05 -28.32 4.20
N VAL A 238 -5.08 -27.91 4.91
CA VAL A 238 -6.05 -26.91 4.44
C VAL A 238 -5.35 -25.55 4.20
N MET A 239 -4.36 -25.20 5.01
CA MET A 239 -3.60 -23.96 4.84
C MET A 239 -2.54 -24.06 3.73
N SER A 240 -1.87 -25.19 3.58
CA SER A 240 -0.74 -25.36 2.64
C SER A 240 -1.15 -25.69 1.21
N ALA A 241 -2.24 -26.45 1.00
CA ALA A 241 -2.66 -26.83 -0.34
C ALA A 241 -3.01 -25.60 -1.21
N PRO A 242 -3.80 -24.60 -0.73
CA PRO A 242 -4.01 -23.35 -1.46
C PRO A 242 -2.71 -22.56 -1.68
N ALA A 243 -1.81 -22.51 -0.69
CA ALA A 243 -0.54 -21.80 -0.82
C ALA A 243 0.34 -22.37 -1.92
N PHE A 244 0.45 -23.70 -2.00
CA PHE A 244 1.21 -24.38 -3.05
C PHE A 244 0.55 -24.23 -4.42
N LEU A 245 -0.77 -24.37 -4.51
CA LEU A 245 -1.53 -24.14 -5.74
C LEU A 245 -1.33 -22.71 -6.26
N LEU A 246 -1.34 -21.72 -5.38
CA LEU A 246 -1.05 -20.33 -5.73
C LEU A 246 0.37 -20.14 -6.26
N ALA A 247 1.37 -20.89 -5.76
CA ALA A 247 2.72 -20.85 -6.31
C ALA A 247 2.76 -21.36 -7.75
N LEU A 248 2.03 -22.43 -8.06
CA LEU A 248 1.88 -22.94 -9.43
C LEU A 248 1.15 -21.93 -10.32
N ILE A 249 -0.03 -21.42 -9.89
CA ILE A 249 -0.79 -20.42 -10.64
C ILE A 249 0.06 -19.19 -10.92
N THR A 250 0.80 -18.69 -9.92
CA THR A 250 1.70 -17.55 -10.06
C THR A 250 2.75 -17.80 -11.13
N THR A 251 3.34 -19.00 -11.15
CA THR A 251 4.38 -19.37 -12.12
C THR A 251 3.87 -19.33 -13.56
N PHE A 252 2.66 -19.81 -13.81
CA PHE A 252 2.09 -19.85 -15.17
C PHE A 252 1.46 -18.52 -15.59
N CYS A 253 0.84 -17.78 -14.67
CA CYS A 253 0.08 -16.56 -14.98
C CYS A 253 0.95 -15.29 -14.97
N VAL A 254 1.95 -15.16 -14.09
CA VAL A 254 2.79 -13.96 -13.98
C VAL A 254 3.96 -14.04 -14.96
N LYS A 255 3.73 -13.67 -16.22
CA LYS A 255 4.73 -13.76 -17.29
C LYS A 255 5.64 -12.52 -17.39
N ARG A 256 5.16 -11.34 -17.02
CA ARG A 256 5.86 -10.06 -17.22
C ARG A 256 5.83 -9.18 -15.97
N SER A 257 6.93 -8.47 -15.71
CA SER A 257 7.02 -7.50 -14.61
C SER A 257 6.30 -6.18 -14.94
N ILE A 258 6.30 -5.78 -16.21
CA ILE A 258 5.71 -4.54 -16.72
C ILE A 258 4.78 -4.86 -17.89
N PRO A 259 3.72 -4.05 -18.10
CA PRO A 259 2.88 -4.21 -19.28
C PRO A 259 3.65 -3.87 -20.56
N PRO A 260 3.26 -4.41 -21.74
CA PRO A 260 3.92 -4.10 -23.02
C PRO A 260 3.91 -2.62 -23.36
N THR A 261 2.81 -1.92 -23.06
CA THR A 261 2.69 -0.46 -23.11
C THR A 261 2.28 0.06 -21.74
N PRO A 262 2.89 1.15 -21.24
CA PRO A 262 2.56 1.67 -19.91
C PRO A 262 1.14 2.21 -19.85
N PRO A 263 0.45 2.15 -18.69
CA PRO A 263 -0.90 2.66 -18.52
C PRO A 263 -0.96 4.18 -18.33
N SER A 264 0.18 4.85 -18.12
CA SER A 264 0.27 6.30 -17.89
C SER A 264 1.70 6.82 -18.03
N ALA A 265 1.86 8.13 -18.12
CA ALA A 265 3.15 8.81 -18.25
C ALA A 265 4.11 8.53 -17.09
N SER A 266 3.60 8.50 -15.87
CA SER A 266 4.44 8.20 -14.70
C SER A 266 4.90 6.75 -14.65
N ALA A 267 4.10 5.82 -15.18
CA ALA A 267 4.48 4.41 -15.29
C ALA A 267 5.53 4.15 -16.38
N ALA A 268 5.59 5.00 -17.41
CA ALA A 268 6.59 4.96 -18.47
C ALA A 268 7.97 5.48 -18.01
N LYS A 269 8.01 6.32 -16.97
CA LYS A 269 9.25 6.96 -16.50
C LYS A 269 10.13 5.99 -15.72
N ILE A 270 11.41 5.97 -16.07
CA ILE A 270 12.41 5.15 -15.36
C ILE A 270 12.55 5.66 -13.93
N SER A 271 12.37 4.76 -12.97
CA SER A 271 12.55 5.04 -11.54
C SER A 271 14.02 5.15 -11.18
N LYS A 272 14.33 5.91 -10.11
CA LYS A 272 15.69 5.94 -9.54
C LYS A 272 16.08 4.56 -9.04
N ALA A 273 17.35 4.20 -9.17
CA ALA A 273 17.89 2.98 -8.58
C ALA A 273 17.70 2.98 -7.05
N PHE A 274 17.66 1.79 -6.43
CA PHE A 274 17.30 1.59 -5.02
C PHE A 274 18.11 2.48 -4.05
N PHE A 275 19.44 2.39 -4.04
CA PHE A 275 20.29 3.14 -3.08
C PHE A 275 20.23 4.67 -3.27
N PRO A 276 20.33 5.23 -4.50
CA PRO A 276 20.07 6.66 -4.72
C PRO A 276 18.65 7.08 -4.37
N GLY A 277 17.65 6.20 -4.59
CA GLY A 277 16.28 6.38 -4.18
C GLY A 277 16.16 6.53 -2.67
N LEU A 278 16.70 5.58 -1.92
CA LEU A 278 16.70 5.57 -0.45
C LEU A 278 17.34 6.87 0.11
N LYS A 279 18.50 7.28 -0.43
CA LYS A 279 19.13 8.55 -0.04
C LYS A 279 18.24 9.77 -0.32
N THR A 280 17.43 9.72 -1.37
CA THR A 280 16.47 10.79 -1.68
C THR A 280 15.34 10.84 -0.67
N LEU A 281 14.82 9.67 -0.21
CA LEU A 281 13.76 9.57 0.79
C LEU A 281 14.15 10.25 2.10
N PHE A 282 15.34 9.99 2.62
CA PHE A 282 15.85 10.60 3.86
C PHE A 282 16.06 12.13 3.76
N LYS A 283 16.08 12.70 2.55
CA LYS A 283 16.18 14.15 2.33
C LYS A 283 14.82 14.83 2.11
N GLU A 284 13.78 14.07 1.82
CA GLU A 284 12.44 14.60 1.53
C GLU A 284 11.65 14.79 2.83
N LYS A 285 11.58 16.03 3.32
CA LYS A 285 10.93 16.38 4.60
C LYS A 285 9.50 15.87 4.71
N ASN A 286 8.69 16.07 3.67
CA ASN A 286 7.29 15.61 3.68
C ASN A 286 7.19 14.09 3.76
N TYR A 287 8.10 13.36 3.12
CA TYR A 287 8.15 11.91 3.23
C TYR A 287 8.49 11.45 4.66
N LEU A 288 9.45 12.09 5.32
CA LEU A 288 9.83 11.75 6.70
C LEU A 288 8.67 12.00 7.68
N ILE A 289 7.94 13.12 7.51
CA ILE A 289 6.75 13.42 8.32
C ILE A 289 5.68 12.36 8.09
N LEU A 290 5.38 12.03 6.82
CA LEU A 290 4.42 10.99 6.47
C LEU A 290 4.82 9.64 7.06
N ASN A 291 6.09 9.25 6.93
CA ASN A 291 6.61 7.98 7.41
C ASN A 291 6.50 7.85 8.94
N LEU A 292 6.85 8.93 9.68
CA LEU A 292 6.73 8.97 11.13
C LEU A 292 5.26 8.87 11.57
N THR A 293 4.39 9.67 10.97
CA THR A 293 2.96 9.72 11.36
C THR A 293 2.21 8.48 10.93
N PHE A 294 2.51 7.94 9.75
CA PHE A 294 1.99 6.64 9.30
C PHE A 294 2.37 5.52 10.27
N GLY A 295 3.66 5.45 10.64
CA GLY A 295 4.16 4.42 11.56
C GLY A 295 3.53 4.51 12.94
N ALA A 296 3.32 5.72 13.46
CA ALA A 296 2.60 5.91 14.72
C ALA A 296 1.14 5.44 14.64
N GLY A 297 0.41 5.83 13.59
CA GLY A 297 -0.99 5.42 13.40
C GLY A 297 -1.15 3.92 13.16
N PHE A 298 -0.33 3.35 12.29
CA PHE A 298 -0.32 1.92 11.99
C PHE A 298 0.12 1.10 13.22
N GLY A 299 1.15 1.57 13.92
CA GLY A 299 1.65 0.91 15.14
C GLY A 299 0.61 0.88 16.26
N VAL A 300 -0.12 1.98 16.47
CA VAL A 300 -1.22 2.01 17.45
C VAL A 300 -2.36 1.08 17.04
N TYR A 301 -2.72 1.05 15.73
CA TYR A 301 -3.75 0.13 15.24
C TYR A 301 -3.39 -1.34 15.48
N VAL A 302 -2.17 -1.75 15.10
CA VAL A 302 -1.70 -3.14 15.30
C VAL A 302 -1.62 -3.48 16.79
N SER A 303 -1.06 -2.58 17.61
CA SER A 303 -0.97 -2.80 19.06
C SER A 303 -2.34 -2.92 19.71
N HIS A 304 -3.29 -2.08 19.28
CA HIS A 304 -4.68 -2.15 19.76
C HIS A 304 -5.32 -3.49 19.41
N LEU A 305 -5.18 -3.95 18.17
CA LEU A 305 -5.76 -5.23 17.72
C LEU A 305 -5.19 -6.42 18.50
N VAL A 306 -3.87 -6.44 18.70
CA VAL A 306 -3.17 -7.52 19.42
C VAL A 306 -3.49 -7.53 20.92
N LEU A 307 -3.62 -6.36 21.54
CA LEU A 307 -3.84 -6.23 22.98
C LEU A 307 -5.33 -6.10 23.35
N LEU A 308 -6.24 -6.20 22.36
CA LEU A 308 -7.68 -5.95 22.56
C LEU A 308 -8.28 -6.90 23.60
N GLU A 309 -8.06 -8.20 23.45
CA GLU A 309 -8.50 -9.23 24.36
C GLU A 309 -7.93 -9.01 25.77
N GLN A 310 -6.60 -8.86 25.88
CA GLN A 310 -5.90 -8.60 27.15
C GLN A 310 -6.39 -7.34 27.86
N SER A 311 -6.93 -6.38 27.11
CA SER A 311 -7.47 -5.13 27.68
C SER A 311 -8.93 -5.21 28.09
N LEU A 312 -9.72 -6.05 27.44
CA LEU A 312 -11.16 -6.20 27.69
C LEU A 312 -11.48 -7.27 28.74
N CYS A 313 -10.76 -8.40 28.72
CA CYS A 313 -10.96 -9.50 29.65
C CYS A 313 -10.95 -9.10 31.13
N PRO A 314 -9.97 -8.32 31.63
CA PRO A 314 -9.96 -7.91 33.03
C PRO A 314 -11.15 -7.02 33.44
N ARG A 315 -11.85 -6.44 32.45
CA ARG A 315 -13.04 -5.59 32.64
C ARG A 315 -14.36 -6.36 32.64
N GLY A 316 -14.31 -7.70 32.52
CA GLY A 316 -15.50 -8.57 32.54
C GLY A 316 -16.09 -8.86 31.17
N TYR A 317 -15.42 -8.50 30.07
CA TYR A 317 -15.84 -8.86 28.72
C TYR A 317 -15.32 -10.24 28.35
N SER A 318 -16.12 -11.04 27.65
CA SER A 318 -15.71 -12.39 27.20
C SER A 318 -14.71 -12.32 26.02
N ASP A 319 -13.95 -13.40 25.84
CA ASP A 319 -13.03 -13.56 24.71
C ASP A 319 -13.76 -13.51 23.37
N GLU A 320 -14.95 -14.10 23.29
CA GLU A 320 -15.81 -14.03 22.11
C GLU A 320 -16.20 -12.59 21.76
N PHE A 321 -16.51 -11.77 22.76
CA PHE A 321 -16.83 -10.38 22.56
C PHE A 321 -15.61 -9.56 22.12
N ALA A 322 -14.43 -9.82 22.69
CA ALA A 322 -13.18 -9.19 22.24
C ALA A 322 -12.86 -9.57 20.78
N GLY A 323 -13.03 -10.84 20.43
CA GLY A 323 -12.91 -11.32 19.05
C GLY A 323 -13.89 -10.63 18.09
N LEU A 324 -15.16 -10.46 18.51
CA LEU A 324 -16.17 -9.72 17.75
C LEU A 324 -15.73 -8.25 17.52
N CYS A 325 -15.23 -7.57 18.53
CA CYS A 325 -14.73 -6.21 18.40
C CYS A 325 -13.57 -6.12 17.39
N GLY A 326 -12.63 -7.06 17.45
CA GLY A 326 -11.53 -7.17 16.47
C GLY A 326 -12.03 -7.41 15.04
N ALA A 327 -12.98 -8.31 14.87
CA ALA A 327 -13.62 -8.57 13.57
C ALA A 327 -14.35 -7.32 13.03
N LEU A 328 -15.10 -6.62 13.88
CA LEU A 328 -15.75 -5.35 13.51
C LEU A 328 -14.73 -4.29 13.07
N MET A 329 -13.59 -4.18 13.75
CA MET A 329 -12.51 -3.26 13.33
C MET A 329 -12.01 -3.57 11.91
N ILE A 330 -11.80 -4.84 11.59
CA ILE A 330 -11.29 -5.27 10.28
C ILE A 330 -12.34 -5.05 9.19
N VAL A 331 -13.59 -5.45 9.42
CA VAL A 331 -14.69 -5.34 8.45
C VAL A 331 -14.99 -3.87 8.14
N THR A 332 -15.26 -3.07 9.16
CA THR A 332 -15.55 -1.64 8.97
C THR A 332 -14.36 -0.91 8.38
N GLY A 333 -13.14 -1.26 8.81
CA GLY A 333 -11.91 -0.71 8.28
C GLY A 333 -11.71 -1.01 6.80
N THR A 334 -11.97 -2.23 6.36
CA THR A 334 -11.88 -2.62 4.93
C THR A 334 -12.89 -1.84 4.09
N VAL A 335 -14.13 -1.69 4.56
CA VAL A 335 -15.17 -0.92 3.87
C VAL A 335 -14.77 0.56 3.76
N PHE A 336 -14.33 1.17 4.85
CA PHE A 336 -13.93 2.59 4.85
C PHE A 336 -12.66 2.82 4.03
N ALA A 337 -11.69 1.90 4.06
CA ALA A 337 -10.51 1.96 3.21
C ALA A 337 -10.88 1.88 1.71
N ALA A 338 -11.86 1.06 1.33
CA ALA A 338 -12.39 1.00 -0.02
C ALA A 338 -13.00 2.34 -0.44
N LEU A 339 -13.92 2.88 0.37
CA LEU A 339 -14.57 4.17 0.11
C LEU A 339 -13.55 5.31 0.03
N GLY A 340 -12.62 5.37 0.98
CA GLY A 340 -11.55 6.36 1.02
C GLY A 340 -10.63 6.29 -0.21
N SER A 341 -10.24 5.10 -0.63
CA SER A 341 -9.41 4.88 -1.82
C SER A 341 -10.13 5.27 -3.12
N ILE A 342 -11.42 4.94 -3.25
CA ILE A 342 -12.24 5.37 -4.40
C ILE A 342 -12.37 6.91 -4.43
N TYR A 343 -12.60 7.52 -3.27
CA TYR A 343 -12.70 8.97 -3.17
C TYR A 343 -11.39 9.66 -3.56
N VAL A 344 -10.26 9.18 -3.04
CA VAL A 344 -8.91 9.70 -3.36
C VAL A 344 -8.59 9.50 -4.85
N ASP A 345 -8.92 8.35 -5.43
CA ASP A 345 -8.68 8.09 -6.86
C ASP A 345 -9.46 9.08 -7.76
N ARG A 346 -10.65 9.50 -7.34
CA ARG A 346 -11.49 10.47 -8.08
C ARG A 346 -11.07 11.93 -7.86
N THR A 347 -10.78 12.31 -6.61
CA THR A 347 -10.57 13.71 -6.22
C THR A 347 -9.11 14.11 -6.17
N LYS A 348 -8.19 13.15 -6.03
CA LYS A 348 -6.74 13.35 -5.82
C LYS A 348 -6.39 14.13 -4.54
N LYS A 349 -7.29 14.15 -3.57
CA LYS A 349 -7.16 14.85 -2.29
C LYS A 349 -6.60 13.93 -1.20
N PHE A 350 -5.40 13.40 -1.40
CA PHE A 350 -4.77 12.43 -0.50
C PHE A 350 -4.57 12.98 0.92
N ASP A 351 -4.05 14.20 1.05
CA ASP A 351 -3.71 14.79 2.34
C ASP A 351 -4.95 15.18 3.16
N GLU A 352 -6.04 15.59 2.51
CA GLU A 352 -7.32 15.88 3.19
C GLU A 352 -7.90 14.58 3.78
N VAL A 353 -8.00 13.52 2.97
CA VAL A 353 -8.53 12.22 3.43
C VAL A 353 -7.66 11.66 4.55
N LEU A 354 -6.34 11.73 4.42
CA LEU A 354 -5.41 11.24 5.45
C LEU A 354 -5.61 11.99 6.77
N LYS A 355 -5.67 13.32 6.75
CA LYS A 355 -5.84 14.16 7.95
C LYS A 355 -7.20 13.93 8.63
N ILE A 356 -8.27 13.83 7.83
CA ILE A 356 -9.63 13.59 8.35
C ILE A 356 -9.70 12.20 8.99
N SER A 357 -9.24 11.16 8.27
CA SER A 357 -9.25 9.80 8.80
C SER A 357 -8.39 9.67 10.06
N PHE A 358 -7.23 10.30 10.08
CA PHE A 358 -6.34 10.29 11.24
C PHE A 358 -6.99 10.99 12.46
N GLY A 359 -7.61 12.15 12.25
CA GLY A 359 -8.32 12.88 13.30
C GLY A 359 -9.51 12.10 13.88
N LEU A 360 -10.30 11.45 13.00
CA LEU A 360 -11.42 10.63 13.43
C LEU A 360 -10.96 9.33 14.12
N ALA A 361 -9.85 8.73 13.69
CA ALA A 361 -9.23 7.61 14.40
C ALA A 361 -8.74 8.02 15.81
N CYS A 362 -8.14 9.23 15.95
CA CYS A 362 -7.79 9.78 17.26
C CYS A 362 -9.00 9.87 18.18
N LEU A 363 -10.10 10.45 17.71
CA LEU A 363 -11.32 10.59 18.49
C LEU A 363 -11.91 9.22 18.88
N ALA A 364 -11.88 8.26 17.96
CA ALA A 364 -12.40 6.92 18.21
C ALA A 364 -11.57 6.15 19.25
N VAL A 365 -10.23 6.21 19.22
CA VAL A 365 -9.39 5.55 20.21
C VAL A 365 -9.48 6.21 21.59
N ILE A 366 -9.65 7.53 21.65
CA ILE A 366 -9.90 8.24 22.90
C ILE A 366 -11.26 7.82 23.49
N ALA A 367 -12.31 7.78 22.64
CA ALA A 367 -13.63 7.31 23.06
C ALA A 367 -13.59 5.87 23.56
N PHE A 368 -12.91 4.97 22.83
CA PHE A 368 -12.68 3.58 23.26
C PHE A 368 -12.05 3.52 24.65
N THR A 369 -10.99 4.29 24.88
CA THR A 369 -10.29 4.35 26.17
C THR A 369 -11.19 4.80 27.31
N GLN A 370 -12.14 5.74 27.07
CA GLN A 370 -13.07 6.21 28.10
C GLN A 370 -14.20 5.20 28.35
N VAL A 371 -14.72 4.57 27.30
CA VAL A 371 -15.80 3.59 27.40
C VAL A 371 -15.33 2.33 28.12
N THR A 372 -14.14 1.81 27.81
CA THR A 372 -13.58 0.60 28.45
C THR A 372 -13.29 0.75 29.95
N ARG A 373 -13.27 1.97 30.48
CA ARG A 373 -13.16 2.22 31.93
C ARG A 373 -14.46 1.88 32.68
N GLN A 374 -15.57 1.82 31.98
CA GLN A 374 -16.87 1.44 32.55
C GLN A 374 -17.18 -0.01 32.20
N ARG A 375 -17.79 -0.75 33.14
CA ARG A 375 -18.24 -2.13 32.89
C ARG A 375 -19.55 -2.14 32.14
N ASP A 376 -19.88 -3.25 31.55
CA ASP A 376 -21.18 -3.54 30.87
C ASP A 376 -21.54 -2.58 29.71
N GLN A 377 -20.53 -1.98 29.08
CA GLN A 377 -20.71 -1.07 27.94
C GLN A 377 -20.50 -1.78 26.58
N HIS A 378 -21.01 -3.01 26.41
CA HIS A 378 -20.78 -3.85 25.22
C HIS A 378 -21.04 -3.11 23.91
N ILE A 379 -22.17 -2.40 23.80
CA ILE A 379 -22.55 -1.69 22.57
C ILE A 379 -21.53 -0.57 22.25
N TRP A 380 -21.17 0.23 23.25
CA TRP A 380 -20.26 1.36 23.04
C TRP A 380 -18.81 0.92 22.78
N VAL A 381 -18.36 -0.17 23.42
CA VAL A 381 -17.06 -0.79 23.13
C VAL A 381 -17.02 -1.29 21.69
N ALA A 382 -18.06 -2.00 21.23
CA ALA A 382 -18.14 -2.47 19.85
C ALA A 382 -18.20 -1.33 18.83
N VAL A 383 -18.98 -0.27 19.11
CA VAL A 383 -19.09 0.91 18.22
C VAL A 383 -17.77 1.67 18.14
N THR A 384 -17.12 1.93 19.27
CA THR A 384 -15.84 2.66 19.27
C THR A 384 -14.72 1.85 18.62
N SER A 385 -14.69 0.52 18.81
CA SER A 385 -13.78 -0.39 18.11
C SER A 385 -14.01 -0.34 16.59
N ALA A 386 -15.27 -0.47 16.15
CA ALA A 386 -15.63 -0.39 14.74
C ALA A 386 -15.25 0.95 14.11
N LEU A 387 -15.49 2.07 14.79
CA LEU A 387 -15.10 3.42 14.31
C LEU A 387 -13.59 3.58 14.25
N PHE A 388 -12.88 3.12 15.27
CA PHE A 388 -11.42 3.16 15.26
C PHE A 388 -10.84 2.36 14.10
N GLY A 389 -11.26 1.11 13.92
CA GLY A 389 -10.86 0.27 12.78
C GLY A 389 -11.24 0.92 11.45
N GLY A 390 -12.46 1.46 11.35
CA GLY A 390 -12.97 2.14 10.17
C GLY A 390 -12.06 3.25 9.68
N PHE A 391 -11.67 4.17 10.55
CA PHE A 391 -10.84 5.30 10.17
C PHE A 391 -9.34 4.97 10.12
N ALA A 392 -8.84 4.11 11.01
CA ALA A 392 -7.43 3.75 11.06
C ALA A 392 -6.98 2.97 9.82
N LEU A 393 -7.78 2.03 9.31
CA LEU A 393 -7.41 1.26 8.11
C LEU A 393 -7.42 2.08 6.81
N VAL A 394 -8.15 3.20 6.74
CA VAL A 394 -8.03 4.14 5.60
C VAL A 394 -6.62 4.70 5.47
N ILE A 395 -5.94 4.93 6.59
CA ILE A 395 -4.60 5.52 6.65
C ILE A 395 -3.60 4.65 5.87
N TYR A 396 -3.72 3.32 5.92
CA TYR A 396 -2.74 2.40 5.34
C TYR A 396 -2.62 2.58 3.80
N PRO A 397 -3.64 2.30 2.95
CA PRO A 397 -3.50 2.42 1.50
C PRO A 397 -3.29 3.86 1.04
N VAL A 398 -3.91 4.84 1.70
CA VAL A 398 -3.78 6.25 1.33
C VAL A 398 -2.36 6.77 1.60
N SER A 399 -1.75 6.41 2.73
CA SER A 399 -0.37 6.82 3.05
C SER A 399 0.64 6.17 2.12
N LEU A 400 0.47 4.89 1.76
CA LEU A 400 1.40 4.19 0.86
C LEU A 400 1.36 4.80 -0.55
N GLU A 401 0.18 5.11 -1.07
CA GLU A 401 0.07 5.78 -2.38
C GLU A 401 0.60 7.22 -2.31
N LEU A 402 0.31 7.96 -1.24
CA LEU A 402 0.82 9.31 -1.02
C LEU A 402 2.35 9.32 -0.87
N ALA A 403 2.96 8.31 -0.25
CA ALA A 403 4.40 8.15 -0.18
C ALA A 403 5.02 8.10 -1.59
N VAL A 404 4.43 7.32 -2.50
CA VAL A 404 4.86 7.25 -3.91
C VAL A 404 4.64 8.57 -4.65
N GLU A 405 3.52 9.25 -4.40
CA GLU A 405 3.20 10.56 -5.01
C GLU A 405 4.22 11.65 -4.65
N VAL A 406 4.58 11.73 -3.37
CA VAL A 406 5.50 12.77 -2.84
C VAL A 406 6.95 12.51 -3.27
N THR A 407 7.35 11.25 -3.39
CA THR A 407 8.76 10.86 -3.60
C THR A 407 9.13 10.63 -5.06
N PHE A 408 8.17 10.67 -5.97
CA PHE A 408 8.43 10.48 -7.40
C PHE A 408 9.64 11.32 -7.89
N PRO A 409 10.58 10.77 -8.67
CA PRO A 409 10.59 9.47 -9.36
C PRO A 409 11.30 8.32 -8.61
N VAL A 410 11.30 8.31 -7.28
CA VAL A 410 11.78 7.15 -6.51
C VAL A 410 10.87 5.96 -6.81
N ALA A 411 11.44 4.74 -6.84
CA ALA A 411 10.68 3.54 -7.12
C ALA A 411 9.62 3.26 -6.05
N ALA A 412 8.45 2.75 -6.46
CA ALA A 412 7.28 2.60 -5.60
C ALA A 412 7.54 1.65 -4.42
N ALA A 413 8.21 0.50 -4.66
CA ALA A 413 8.51 -0.46 -3.60
C ALA A 413 9.54 0.08 -2.59
N THR A 414 10.52 0.88 -3.02
CA THR A 414 11.45 1.57 -2.11
C THR A 414 10.69 2.55 -1.20
N SER A 415 9.80 3.37 -1.77
CA SER A 415 9.06 4.39 -1.03
C SER A 415 8.05 3.79 -0.06
N SER A 416 7.11 2.96 -0.54
CA SER A 416 6.10 2.32 0.30
C SER A 416 6.69 1.26 1.23
N GLY A 417 7.67 0.49 0.76
CA GLY A 417 8.33 -0.53 1.55
C GLY A 417 9.04 0.03 2.78
N LEU A 418 9.76 1.14 2.65
CA LEU A 418 10.37 1.79 3.81
C LEU A 418 9.31 2.29 4.81
N CYS A 419 8.16 2.81 4.34
CA CYS A 419 7.05 3.15 5.23
C CYS A 419 6.55 1.93 6.01
N ILE A 420 6.34 0.80 5.34
CA ILE A 420 5.87 -0.43 5.99
C ILE A 420 6.88 -0.96 7.01
N ILE A 421 8.17 -1.02 6.66
CA ILE A 421 9.22 -1.51 7.54
C ILE A 421 9.34 -0.64 8.79
N THR A 422 9.40 0.68 8.61
CA THR A 422 9.49 1.63 9.73
C THR A 422 8.20 1.65 10.56
N GLY A 423 7.04 1.53 9.90
CA GLY A 423 5.74 1.43 10.57
C GLY A 423 5.63 0.18 11.43
N SER A 424 6.03 -0.98 10.91
CA SER A 424 6.09 -2.23 11.69
C SER A 424 7.06 -2.13 12.86
N THR A 425 8.23 -1.51 12.66
CA THR A 425 9.22 -1.30 13.73
C THR A 425 8.67 -0.39 14.84
N GLN A 426 7.99 0.70 14.47
CA GLN A 426 7.31 1.58 15.43
C GLN A 426 6.19 0.84 16.16
N GLY A 427 5.40 0.01 15.45
CA GLY A 427 4.33 -0.79 16.04
C GLY A 427 4.82 -1.74 17.11
N ILE A 428 5.94 -2.41 16.87
CA ILE A 428 6.60 -3.26 17.88
C ILE A 428 6.98 -2.44 19.12
N GLY A 429 7.62 -1.28 18.91
CA GLY A 429 8.01 -0.39 20.01
C GLY A 429 6.81 0.10 20.82
N ILE A 430 5.71 0.47 20.15
CA ILE A 430 4.47 0.91 20.80
C ILE A 430 3.84 -0.24 21.59
N MET A 431 3.76 -1.44 21.02
CA MET A 431 3.21 -2.62 21.66
C MET A 431 3.99 -2.98 22.95
N PHE A 432 5.32 -3.03 22.88
CA PHE A 432 6.15 -3.26 24.05
C PHE A 432 5.99 -2.16 25.10
N ALA A 433 5.92 -0.91 24.70
CA ALA A 433 5.71 0.19 25.63
C ALA A 433 4.31 0.12 26.29
N MET A 434 3.26 -0.26 25.54
CA MET A 434 1.93 -0.49 26.12
C MET A 434 1.94 -1.63 27.13
N GLN A 435 2.63 -2.73 26.83
CA GLN A 435 2.79 -3.87 27.72
C GLN A 435 3.56 -3.48 28.99
N PHE A 436 4.64 -2.70 28.86
CA PHE A 436 5.46 -2.25 29.99
C PHE A 436 4.71 -1.26 30.90
N LEU A 437 3.82 -0.44 30.35
CA LEU A 437 3.01 0.52 31.09
C LEU A 437 1.76 -0.10 31.72
N ALA A 438 1.43 -1.34 31.37
CA ALA A 438 0.33 -2.08 31.99
C ALA A 438 0.59 -2.28 33.49
N ARG A 439 -0.42 -2.12 34.30
CA ARG A 439 -0.35 -2.20 35.76
C ARG A 439 -1.12 -3.42 36.27
N PRO A 440 -0.69 -4.00 37.41
CA PRO A 440 -1.49 -5.06 38.04
C PRO A 440 -2.87 -4.50 38.42
N LEU A 441 -3.91 -5.32 38.25
CA LEU A 441 -5.28 -4.94 38.64
C LEU A 441 -5.36 -4.64 40.13
N PRO A 442 -6.12 -3.60 40.53
CA PRO A 442 -6.41 -3.32 41.92
C PRO A 442 -7.08 -4.53 42.61
N ASN A 443 -6.76 -4.75 43.90
CA ASN A 443 -7.26 -5.93 44.64
C ASN A 443 -8.80 -6.05 44.65
N TRP A 444 -9.54 -4.93 44.58
CA TRP A 444 -10.98 -4.93 44.54
C TRP A 444 -11.55 -5.37 43.17
N GLU A 445 -10.81 -5.22 42.09
CA GLU A 445 -11.18 -5.71 40.76
C GLU A 445 -10.77 -7.18 40.54
N ARG A 446 -9.73 -7.66 41.21
CA ARG A 446 -9.30 -9.07 41.15
C ARG A 446 -10.34 -10.07 41.64
N ASN A 447 -11.18 -9.66 42.59
CA ASN A 447 -12.23 -10.51 43.18
C ASN A 447 -13.53 -10.52 42.36
N LEU A 448 -13.61 -9.72 41.28
CA LEU A 448 -14.73 -9.72 40.37
C LEU A 448 -14.44 -10.72 39.24
N GLU A 449 -15.45 -11.50 38.86
CA GLU A 449 -15.30 -12.48 37.77
C GLU A 449 -14.64 -11.83 36.54
N SER A 450 -13.44 -12.28 36.17
CA SER A 450 -12.82 -11.96 34.89
C SER A 450 -13.55 -12.73 33.79
N GLY A 451 -13.88 -12.08 32.68
CA GLY A 451 -14.58 -12.72 31.56
C GLY A 451 -13.73 -13.77 30.82
N CYS A 452 -12.48 -13.95 31.21
CA CYS A 452 -11.53 -14.88 30.59
C CYS A 452 -11.36 -16.13 31.44
N LEU A 453 -11.70 -17.27 30.88
CA LEU A 453 -11.66 -18.61 31.47
C LEU A 453 -10.28 -19.27 31.43
N GLN A 454 -9.19 -18.57 31.64
CA GLN A 454 -7.88 -19.24 31.83
C GLN A 454 -7.46 -19.23 33.29
N GLU A 455 -7.84 -20.26 34.02
CA GLU A 455 -7.22 -20.62 35.28
C GLU A 455 -5.73 -20.92 35.06
N GLY A 456 -4.86 -19.98 35.41
CA GLY A 456 -3.48 -20.28 35.71
C GLY A 456 -2.36 -19.64 34.91
N ALA A 457 -2.60 -18.93 33.81
CA ALA A 457 -1.51 -18.48 32.92
C ALA A 457 -1.17 -16.98 32.94
N PHE A 458 -2.07 -16.07 33.32
CA PHE A 458 -1.80 -14.64 33.28
C PHE A 458 -2.28 -13.90 34.52
N ASN A 459 -1.38 -13.13 35.12
CA ASN A 459 -1.76 -12.13 36.10
C ASN A 459 -2.51 -11.02 35.35
N PRO A 460 -3.84 -10.84 35.51
CA PRO A 460 -4.59 -9.90 34.71
C PRO A 460 -4.09 -8.46 34.95
N GLN A 461 -3.84 -7.74 33.87
CA GLN A 461 -3.24 -6.41 33.90
C GLN A 461 -4.24 -5.34 33.45
N ASP A 462 -4.17 -4.17 34.07
CA ASP A 462 -4.93 -2.99 33.67
C ASP A 462 -4.20 -2.20 32.58
N PHE A 463 -4.73 -2.22 31.37
CA PHE A 463 -4.20 -1.48 30.23
C PHE A 463 -4.72 -0.04 30.10
N THR A 464 -5.56 0.45 31.01
CA THR A 464 -6.13 1.81 30.94
C THR A 464 -5.02 2.86 30.88
N TYR A 465 -3.97 2.69 31.69
CA TYR A 465 -2.85 3.62 31.72
C TYR A 465 -2.02 3.56 30.44
N SER A 466 -1.83 2.35 29.88
CA SER A 466 -1.17 2.15 28.60
C SER A 466 -1.91 2.84 27.45
N TYR A 467 -3.24 2.72 27.37
CA TYR A 467 -4.04 3.39 26.37
C TYR A 467 -4.02 4.92 26.52
N LEU A 468 -4.12 5.44 27.74
CA LEU A 468 -4.09 6.89 27.98
C LEU A 468 -2.76 7.51 27.54
N TRP A 469 -1.64 6.92 27.90
CA TRP A 469 -0.31 7.49 27.63
C TRP A 469 0.23 7.13 26.25
N MET A 470 0.25 5.85 25.89
CA MET A 470 0.86 5.45 24.62
C MET A 470 -0.09 5.63 23.44
N SER A 471 -1.28 5.03 23.49
CA SER A 471 -2.19 5.08 22.37
C SER A 471 -2.66 6.52 22.11
N ASN A 472 -3.25 7.17 23.10
CA ASN A 472 -3.82 8.51 22.89
C ASN A 472 -2.74 9.56 22.65
N CYS A 473 -1.66 9.60 23.47
CA CYS A 473 -0.61 10.59 23.29
C CYS A 473 0.15 10.41 21.97
N VAL A 474 0.49 9.17 21.60
CA VAL A 474 1.19 8.88 20.33
C VAL A 474 0.34 9.30 19.15
N VAL A 475 -0.94 8.89 19.11
CA VAL A 475 -1.84 9.19 17.98
C VAL A 475 -2.14 10.68 17.88
N VAL A 476 -2.43 11.36 19.00
CA VAL A 476 -2.67 12.82 19.02
C VAL A 476 -1.43 13.59 18.59
N THR A 477 -0.25 13.22 19.09
CA THR A 477 1.00 13.88 18.69
C THR A 477 1.28 13.71 17.20
N ALA A 478 1.09 12.48 16.67
CA ALA A 478 1.24 12.20 15.25
C ALA A 478 0.23 13.01 14.41
N PHE A 479 -1.02 13.12 14.87
CA PHE A 479 -2.04 13.93 14.21
C PHE A 479 -1.67 15.42 14.17
N VAL A 480 -1.22 15.98 15.29
CA VAL A 480 -0.77 17.37 15.35
C VAL A 480 0.41 17.63 14.41
N ILE A 481 1.40 16.74 14.39
CA ILE A 481 2.54 16.80 13.46
C ILE A 481 2.06 16.76 12.01
N LEU A 482 1.14 15.86 11.68
CA LEU A 482 0.56 15.71 10.33
C LEU A 482 -0.17 16.99 9.90
N VAL A 483 -0.99 17.57 10.76
CA VAL A 483 -1.76 18.77 10.43
C VAL A 483 -0.87 20.00 10.28
N LEU A 484 0.07 20.22 11.19
CA LEU A 484 0.89 21.43 11.23
C LEU A 484 2.01 21.42 10.18
N PHE A 485 2.71 20.31 10.01
CA PHE A 485 3.96 20.25 9.26
C PHE A 485 3.85 19.57 7.89
N PHE A 486 2.81 18.77 7.65
CA PHE A 486 2.67 18.06 6.40
C PHE A 486 2.03 18.94 5.31
N ARG A 487 2.84 19.30 4.31
CA ARG A 487 2.44 20.11 3.14
C ARG A 487 2.95 19.43 1.86
N PRO A 488 2.29 18.37 1.39
CA PRO A 488 2.82 17.56 0.29
C PRO A 488 2.74 18.28 -1.06
N LYS A 489 3.74 18.00 -1.91
CA LYS A 489 3.69 18.30 -3.34
C LYS A 489 3.50 16.98 -4.09
N TYR A 490 2.45 16.84 -4.85
CA TYR A 490 2.13 15.63 -5.62
C TYR A 490 2.98 15.57 -6.89
N LYS A 491 4.25 15.14 -6.76
CA LYS A 491 5.25 15.16 -7.82
C LYS A 491 4.85 14.27 -9.01
N ARG A 492 4.27 13.10 -8.73
CA ARG A 492 3.80 12.14 -9.74
C ARG A 492 2.61 12.69 -10.52
N LEU A 493 1.62 13.23 -9.84
CA LEU A 493 0.46 13.88 -10.45
C LEU A 493 0.85 15.11 -11.28
N MET A 494 1.83 15.89 -10.82
CA MET A 494 2.34 17.02 -11.59
C MET A 494 2.99 16.57 -12.90
N GLU A 495 3.71 15.45 -12.90
CA GLU A 495 4.30 14.88 -14.12
C GLU A 495 3.22 14.40 -15.11
N GLU A 496 2.19 13.69 -14.62
CA GLU A 496 1.04 13.30 -15.43
C GLU A 496 0.35 14.51 -16.08
N ARG A 497 0.14 15.59 -15.31
CA ARG A 497 -0.46 16.84 -15.82
C ARG A 497 0.42 17.54 -16.84
N LYS A 498 1.73 17.55 -16.66
CA LYS A 498 2.68 18.13 -17.63
C LYS A 498 2.62 17.41 -18.99
N VAL A 499 2.59 16.09 -18.97
CA VAL A 499 2.48 15.29 -20.20
C VAL A 499 1.14 15.55 -20.87
N LYS A 500 0.02 15.52 -20.14
CA LYS A 500 -1.30 15.84 -20.68
C LYS A 500 -1.34 17.25 -21.29
N ALA A 501 -0.79 18.24 -20.61
CA ALA A 501 -0.74 19.62 -21.12
C ALA A 501 0.08 19.74 -22.42
N LYS A 502 1.24 19.07 -22.51
CA LYS A 502 2.04 19.04 -23.75
C LYS A 502 1.27 18.42 -24.90
N THR A 503 0.54 17.33 -24.67
CA THR A 503 -0.28 16.66 -25.67
C THR A 503 -1.40 17.57 -26.19
N VAL A 504 -2.10 18.29 -25.29
CA VAL A 504 -3.16 19.24 -25.67
C VAL A 504 -2.60 20.41 -26.51
N VAL A 505 -1.51 21.02 -26.08
CA VAL A 505 -0.86 22.12 -26.84
C VAL A 505 -0.43 21.64 -28.24
N TYR A 506 0.03 20.41 -28.33
CA TYR A 506 0.42 19.80 -29.59
C TYR A 506 -0.80 19.62 -30.54
N ILE A 507 -1.92 19.06 -30.03
CA ILE A 507 -3.14 18.86 -30.84
C ILE A 507 -3.65 20.20 -31.38
N ILE A 508 -3.71 21.24 -30.55
CA ILE A 508 -4.14 22.59 -30.97
C ILE A 508 -3.24 23.15 -32.06
N ASN A 509 -1.91 22.96 -31.94
CA ASN A 509 -0.98 23.44 -32.96
C ASN A 509 -1.11 22.69 -34.29
N THR A 510 -1.36 21.37 -34.27
CA THR A 510 -1.58 20.58 -35.48
C THR A 510 -2.89 20.96 -36.18
N GLU A 511 -3.97 21.14 -35.46
CA GLU A 511 -5.25 21.60 -36.03
C GLU A 511 -5.15 22.99 -36.67
N ASN A 512 -4.41 23.92 -36.05
CA ASN A 512 -4.13 25.24 -36.58
C ASN A 512 -3.27 25.20 -37.84
N ILE A 513 -2.30 24.29 -37.95
CA ILE A 513 -1.44 24.12 -39.14
C ILE A 513 -2.25 23.50 -40.29
N GLU A 514 -3.07 22.49 -40.01
CA GLU A 514 -3.94 21.88 -41.02
C GLU A 514 -5.01 22.87 -41.56
N SER A 515 -5.64 23.66 -40.70
CA SER A 515 -6.60 24.69 -41.13
C SER A 515 -5.94 25.79 -41.95
N SER A 516 -4.70 26.19 -41.61
CA SER A 516 -3.93 27.18 -42.39
C SER A 516 -3.48 26.63 -43.74
N SER A 517 -3.10 25.36 -43.84
CA SER A 517 -2.70 24.72 -45.11
C SER A 517 -3.87 24.52 -46.07
N ILE A 518 -5.08 24.26 -45.53
CA ILE A 518 -6.31 24.15 -46.32
C ILE A 518 -6.73 25.53 -46.92
N GLN A 519 -6.46 26.64 -46.21
CA GLN A 519 -6.70 27.97 -46.74
C GLN A 519 -5.71 28.37 -47.86
N ILE A 520 -4.43 27.95 -47.75
CA ILE A 520 -3.41 28.22 -48.77
C ILE A 520 -3.66 27.40 -50.06
N THR A 521 -4.32 26.25 -49.97
CA THR A 521 -4.62 25.40 -51.15
C THR A 521 -5.90 25.86 -51.90
N LYS A 522 -6.66 26.80 -51.33
CA LYS A 522 -7.87 27.39 -51.95
C LYS A 522 -7.65 28.78 -52.55
N LEU A 523 -6.41 29.30 -52.49
CA LEU A 523 -5.95 30.51 -53.19
C LEU A 523 -5.05 30.11 -54.38
#